data_631e9b747d25fc662c2c3c83514080cd
#
_entry.id   631e9b747d25fc662c2c3c83514080cd
#
_cell.length_a   1.000
_cell.length_b   1.000
_cell.length_c   1.000
_cell.angle_alpha   90.00
_cell.angle_beta   90.00
_cell.angle_gamma   90.00
#
_symmetry.space_group_name_H-M   'P 1'
#
loop_
_entity.id
_entity.type
_entity.pdbx_description
1 polymer ?
#
loop_
_entity_poly.entity_id
_entity_poly.type
_entity_poly.pdbx_seq_one_letter_code
_entity_poly.pdbx_strand_id
1 'polypeptide(L)'
;MFKEPIQAVYVMSGQFTPENCALVLIDHQVGTLEFVHTMSPVTSLKNAITLAKAATAYGMPIVLTTSQEDHAQGPTAPALQAALPDAYKNRVKRTGIVNAWADPNFSAAVRATGRKKLIMAAVTTDICLVFPAISAVQEGFDVLAVLDASGSGFDVQEDLAGRRMATAGVALTTTNTAVAELVQDWSTPQGSELVPLIMASEPNTPGYVG
;
A
#
# COMPACT_ATOMS: atom_id res chain seq x y z
N MET A 1 -34.19 27.25 -3.03
CA MET A 1 -32.80 27.64 -3.30
C MET A 1 -31.93 26.67 -2.49
N PHE A 2 -31.63 25.50 -3.09
CA PHE A 2 -30.81 24.48 -2.45
C PHE A 2 -29.36 24.95 -2.53
N LYS A 3 -28.77 25.24 -1.36
CA LYS A 3 -27.32 25.41 -1.28
C LYS A 3 -26.71 24.01 -1.47
N GLU A 4 -26.02 23.77 -2.58
CA GLU A 4 -25.17 22.62 -2.73
C GLU A 4 -24.14 22.62 -1.60
N PRO A 5 -23.91 21.48 -0.93
CA PRO A 5 -22.83 21.40 0.04
C PRO A 5 -21.52 21.66 -0.74
N ILE A 6 -20.76 22.65 -0.29
CA ILE A 6 -19.39 22.87 -0.77
C ILE A 6 -18.68 21.56 -0.46
N GLN A 7 -18.38 20.79 -1.51
CA GLN A 7 -17.56 19.60 -1.41
C GLN A 7 -16.21 20.07 -0.85
N ALA A 8 -15.91 19.74 0.39
CA ALA A 8 -14.63 20.06 0.98
C ALA A 8 -13.56 19.37 0.13
N VAL A 9 -12.82 20.16 -0.64
CA VAL A 9 -11.66 19.67 -1.36
C VAL A 9 -10.65 19.28 -0.27
N TYR A 10 -10.48 17.99 -0.05
CA TYR A 10 -9.45 17.49 0.85
C TYR A 10 -8.10 17.81 0.21
N VAL A 11 -7.43 18.81 0.76
CA VAL A 11 -6.06 19.16 0.35
C VAL A 11 -5.12 18.40 1.26
N MET A 12 -4.39 17.44 0.71
CA MET A 12 -3.36 16.73 1.46
C MET A 12 -2.38 17.73 2.08
N SER A 13 -2.00 17.52 3.32
CA SER A 13 -1.15 18.43 4.09
C SER A 13 0.34 18.25 3.73
N GLY A 14 0.72 18.63 2.50
CA GLY A 14 2.11 18.62 2.05
C GLY A 14 2.61 17.22 1.63
N GLN A 15 3.87 17.15 1.30
CA GLN A 15 4.57 16.00 0.69
C GLN A 15 4.72 14.82 1.65
N PHE A 16 4.73 13.60 1.11
CA PHE A 16 5.10 12.39 1.84
C PHE A 16 6.62 12.30 1.91
N THR A 17 7.16 12.21 3.12
CA THR A 17 8.60 12.06 3.37
C THR A 17 8.87 10.88 4.29
N PRO A 18 10.08 10.32 4.30
CA PRO A 18 10.43 9.22 5.19
C PRO A 18 10.18 9.51 6.68
N GLU A 19 10.29 10.78 7.10
CA GLU A 19 10.13 11.20 8.48
C GLU A 19 8.67 11.31 8.91
N ASN A 20 7.73 11.51 7.97
CA ASN A 20 6.33 11.79 8.31
C ASN A 20 5.37 10.64 7.98
N CYS A 21 5.80 9.61 7.24
CA CYS A 21 4.93 8.53 6.83
C CYS A 21 5.35 7.13 7.34
N ALA A 22 4.40 6.21 7.26
CA ALA A 22 4.62 4.77 7.46
C ALA A 22 4.13 3.99 6.24
N LEU A 23 4.77 2.85 5.97
CA LEU A 23 4.31 1.89 4.98
C LEU A 23 3.34 0.90 5.63
N VAL A 24 2.21 0.65 4.98
CA VAL A 24 1.18 -0.30 5.44
C VAL A 24 0.88 -1.28 4.31
N LEU A 25 1.20 -2.56 4.53
CA LEU A 25 0.97 -3.64 3.57
C LEU A 25 -0.06 -4.63 4.12
N ILE A 26 -1.14 -4.83 3.36
CA ILE A 26 -2.32 -5.57 3.80
C ILE A 26 -2.56 -6.76 2.86
N ASP A 27 -2.58 -7.96 3.42
CA ASP A 27 -3.04 -9.18 2.78
C ASP A 27 -2.29 -9.60 1.48
N HIS A 28 -1.01 -9.25 1.37
CA HIS A 28 -0.12 -9.77 0.30
C HIS A 28 0.23 -11.24 0.59
N GLN A 29 -0.80 -12.09 0.57
CA GLN A 29 -0.75 -13.52 0.89
C GLN A 29 -0.80 -14.35 -0.40
N VAL A 30 -0.30 -15.58 -0.33
CA VAL A 30 -0.18 -16.44 -1.52
C VAL A 30 -1.53 -16.68 -2.21
N GLY A 31 -2.60 -16.92 -1.45
CA GLY A 31 -3.92 -17.16 -2.03
C GLY A 31 -4.66 -15.88 -2.43
N THR A 32 -4.45 -14.75 -1.73
CA THR A 32 -5.08 -13.48 -2.15
C THR A 32 -4.47 -12.94 -3.43
N LEU A 33 -3.17 -13.12 -3.65
CA LEU A 33 -2.49 -12.74 -4.89
C LEU A 33 -3.07 -13.45 -6.12
N GLU A 34 -3.62 -14.67 -5.96
CA GLU A 34 -4.28 -15.39 -7.06
C GLU A 34 -5.54 -14.70 -7.58
N PHE A 35 -6.13 -13.78 -6.81
CA PHE A 35 -7.28 -12.97 -7.26
C PHE A 35 -6.90 -11.74 -8.08
N VAL A 36 -5.61 -11.41 -8.21
CA VAL A 36 -5.16 -10.26 -8.99
C VAL A 36 -5.11 -10.64 -10.47
N HIS A 37 -5.96 -10.00 -11.29
CA HIS A 37 -6.02 -10.19 -12.74
C HIS A 37 -5.97 -8.87 -13.51
N THR A 38 -6.10 -7.71 -12.86
CA THR A 38 -5.95 -6.39 -13.48
C THR A 38 -4.50 -6.08 -13.85
N MET A 39 -3.57 -6.84 -13.31
CA MET A 39 -2.15 -6.88 -13.65
C MET A 39 -1.58 -8.25 -13.31
N SER A 40 -0.33 -8.51 -13.66
CA SER A 40 0.35 -9.72 -13.19
C SER A 40 0.47 -9.73 -11.65
N PRO A 41 0.05 -10.80 -10.94
CA PRO A 41 0.29 -10.95 -9.50
C PRO A 41 1.77 -10.81 -9.11
N VAL A 42 2.66 -11.25 -10.00
CA VAL A 42 4.13 -11.11 -9.83
C VAL A 42 4.53 -9.64 -9.83
N THR A 43 3.95 -8.84 -10.73
CA THR A 43 4.21 -7.39 -10.79
C THR A 43 3.68 -6.68 -9.54
N SER A 44 2.45 -6.96 -9.13
CA SER A 44 1.88 -6.41 -7.88
C SER A 44 2.77 -6.71 -6.66
N LEU A 45 3.18 -7.98 -6.51
CA LEU A 45 4.07 -8.38 -5.40
C LEU A 45 5.45 -7.72 -5.49
N LYS A 46 6.04 -7.63 -6.70
CA LYS A 46 7.32 -6.95 -6.92
C LYS A 46 7.25 -5.48 -6.52
N ASN A 47 6.16 -4.80 -6.87
CA ASN A 47 5.92 -3.42 -6.51
C ASN A 47 5.78 -3.24 -4.98
N ALA A 48 5.05 -4.14 -4.31
CA ALA A 48 4.97 -4.15 -2.85
C ALA A 48 6.36 -4.36 -2.19
N ILE A 49 7.20 -5.22 -2.77
CA ILE A 49 8.59 -5.42 -2.31
C ILE A 49 9.45 -4.17 -2.59
N THR A 50 9.22 -3.45 -3.68
CA THR A 50 9.93 -2.19 -3.97
C THR A 50 9.59 -1.13 -2.94
N LEU A 51 8.30 -0.98 -2.58
CA LEU A 51 7.88 -0.11 -1.46
C LEU A 51 8.52 -0.53 -0.13
N ALA A 52 8.55 -1.83 0.15
CA ALA A 52 9.16 -2.40 1.34
C ALA A 52 10.66 -2.05 1.45
N LYS A 53 11.41 -2.21 0.35
CA LYS A 53 12.83 -1.85 0.27
C LYS A 53 13.06 -0.35 0.44
N ALA A 54 12.22 0.49 -0.19
CA ALA A 54 12.29 1.94 0.00
C ALA A 54 12.06 2.32 1.47
N ALA A 55 11.02 1.78 2.10
CA ALA A 55 10.73 2.02 3.50
C ALA A 55 11.89 1.56 4.42
N THR A 56 12.50 0.41 4.12
CA THR A 56 13.66 -0.11 4.87
C THR A 56 14.90 0.77 4.71
N ALA A 57 15.21 1.20 3.48
CA ALA A 57 16.37 2.06 3.19
C ALA A 57 16.32 3.39 3.95
N TYR A 58 15.12 3.90 4.20
CA TYR A 58 14.90 5.13 4.96
C TYR A 58 14.55 4.92 6.44
N GLY A 59 14.54 3.68 6.92
CA GLY A 59 14.18 3.38 8.33
C GLY A 59 12.74 3.76 8.69
N MET A 60 11.82 3.73 7.73
CA MET A 60 10.41 4.06 7.96
C MET A 60 9.72 2.96 8.77
N PRO A 61 8.73 3.29 9.60
CA PRO A 61 7.86 2.30 10.20
C PRO A 61 7.09 1.49 9.14
N ILE A 62 7.02 0.18 9.31
CA ILE A 62 6.30 -0.74 8.42
C ILE A 62 5.31 -1.55 9.24
N VAL A 63 4.03 -1.51 8.85
CA VAL A 63 2.97 -2.36 9.41
C VAL A 63 2.54 -3.37 8.37
N LEU A 64 2.70 -4.64 8.68
CA LEU A 64 2.26 -5.77 7.88
C LEU A 64 1.08 -6.45 8.56
N THR A 65 0.05 -6.79 7.79
CA THR A 65 -1.09 -7.56 8.30
C THR A 65 -1.54 -8.62 7.30
N THR A 66 -2.12 -9.67 7.83
CA THR A 66 -2.69 -10.80 7.09
C THR A 66 -4.10 -11.11 7.61
N SER A 67 -4.90 -11.75 6.77
CA SER A 67 -6.23 -12.26 7.13
C SER A 67 -6.27 -13.77 6.95
N GLN A 68 -6.78 -14.49 7.94
CA GLN A 68 -7.09 -15.92 7.84
C GLN A 68 -5.95 -16.77 7.22
N GLU A 69 -4.72 -16.64 7.74
CA GLU A 69 -3.53 -17.34 7.22
C GLU A 69 -3.68 -18.86 7.15
N ASP A 70 -4.51 -19.44 8.01
CA ASP A 70 -4.76 -20.90 8.10
C ASP A 70 -5.87 -21.37 7.13
N HIS A 71 -6.37 -20.47 6.26
CA HIS A 71 -7.40 -20.74 5.26
C HIS A 71 -6.86 -20.53 3.84
N ALA A 72 -7.77 -20.35 2.88
CA ALA A 72 -7.43 -20.22 1.46
C ALA A 72 -6.51 -19.00 1.15
N GLN A 73 -6.54 -17.96 1.98
CA GLN A 73 -5.65 -16.81 1.83
C GLN A 73 -4.17 -17.19 2.00
N GLY A 74 -3.90 -18.17 2.87
CA GLY A 74 -2.55 -18.67 3.12
C GLY A 74 -1.63 -17.65 3.80
N PRO A 75 -0.33 -17.95 3.93
CA PRO A 75 0.64 -17.04 4.53
C PRO A 75 0.99 -15.86 3.61
N THR A 76 1.64 -14.85 4.18
CA THR A 76 2.31 -13.79 3.40
C THR A 76 3.20 -14.41 2.31
N ALA A 77 3.24 -13.81 1.13
CA ALA A 77 4.08 -14.28 0.02
C ALA A 77 5.56 -14.42 0.45
N PRO A 78 6.23 -15.54 0.17
CA PRO A 78 7.59 -15.82 0.66
C PRO A 78 8.62 -14.73 0.31
N ALA A 79 8.51 -14.14 -0.89
CA ALA A 79 9.41 -13.08 -1.30
C ALA A 79 9.25 -11.79 -0.45
N LEU A 80 8.02 -11.48 -0.01
CA LEU A 80 7.76 -10.36 0.89
C LEU A 80 8.21 -10.67 2.31
N GLN A 81 8.05 -11.93 2.78
CA GLN A 81 8.60 -12.37 4.08
C GLN A 81 10.11 -12.17 4.12
N ALA A 82 10.81 -12.58 3.05
CA ALA A 82 12.25 -12.43 2.93
C ALA A 82 12.70 -10.96 2.88
N ALA A 83 11.91 -10.09 2.24
CA ALA A 83 12.20 -8.66 2.17
C ALA A 83 11.97 -7.93 3.50
N LEU A 84 11.06 -8.41 4.34
CA LEU A 84 10.62 -7.77 5.58
C LEU A 84 10.58 -8.75 6.77
N PRO A 85 11.69 -9.40 7.16
CA PRO A 85 11.67 -10.45 8.17
C PRO A 85 11.13 -9.97 9.54
N ASP A 86 11.49 -8.77 9.96
CA ASP A 86 11.04 -8.21 11.24
C ASP A 86 9.56 -7.79 11.20
N ALA A 87 9.11 -7.13 10.14
CA ALA A 87 7.70 -6.79 9.98
C ALA A 87 6.83 -8.06 9.86
N TYR A 88 7.33 -9.08 9.16
CA TYR A 88 6.66 -10.38 9.06
C TYR A 88 6.54 -11.06 10.42
N LYS A 89 7.60 -11.08 11.23
CA LYS A 89 7.57 -11.63 12.59
C LYS A 89 6.55 -10.93 13.48
N ASN A 90 6.42 -9.61 13.34
CA ASN A 90 5.55 -8.76 14.15
C ASN A 90 4.21 -8.44 13.48
N ARG A 91 3.87 -9.10 12.37
CA ARG A 91 2.63 -8.83 11.63
C ARG A 91 1.38 -9.03 12.47
N VAL A 92 0.37 -8.24 12.19
CA VAL A 92 -0.95 -8.42 12.78
C VAL A 92 -1.71 -9.51 12.03
N LYS A 93 -2.05 -10.59 12.70
CA LYS A 93 -2.86 -11.68 12.15
C LYS A 93 -4.34 -11.43 12.46
N ARG A 94 -5.14 -11.17 11.44
CA ARG A 94 -6.59 -10.92 11.57
C ARG A 94 -7.39 -12.19 11.31
N THR A 95 -8.55 -12.29 11.95
CA THR A 95 -9.42 -13.48 11.90
C THR A 95 -10.51 -13.42 10.83
N GLY A 96 -10.52 -12.39 9.94
CA GLY A 96 -11.46 -12.28 8.84
C GLY A 96 -12.33 -11.02 8.84
N ILE A 97 -12.05 -10.04 9.72
CA ILE A 97 -12.66 -8.71 9.62
C ILE A 97 -12.26 -8.10 8.28
N VAL A 98 -13.24 -7.84 7.41
CA VAL A 98 -13.01 -7.38 6.03
C VAL A 98 -12.27 -6.04 6.01
N ASN A 99 -12.78 -5.05 6.74
CA ASN A 99 -12.09 -3.79 6.90
C ASN A 99 -10.97 -3.94 7.93
N ALA A 100 -9.73 -4.03 7.48
CA ALA A 100 -8.58 -4.15 8.37
C ALA A 100 -8.53 -3.06 9.45
N TRP A 101 -8.99 -1.82 9.15
CA TRP A 101 -9.02 -0.72 10.12
C TRP A 101 -9.96 -0.98 11.30
N ALA A 102 -10.99 -1.80 11.12
CA ALA A 102 -11.90 -2.20 12.19
C ALA A 102 -11.30 -3.25 13.14
N ASP A 103 -10.17 -3.87 12.77
CA ASP A 103 -9.42 -4.72 13.69
C ASP A 103 -8.64 -3.84 14.67
N PRO A 104 -8.90 -3.96 15.99
CA PRO A 104 -8.29 -3.10 16.99
C PRO A 104 -6.77 -3.25 17.08
N ASN A 105 -6.22 -4.45 16.81
CA ASN A 105 -4.78 -4.69 16.85
C ASN A 105 -4.09 -4.04 15.66
N PHE A 106 -4.70 -4.14 14.47
CA PHE A 106 -4.15 -3.51 13.26
C PHE A 106 -4.17 -1.99 13.37
N SER A 107 -5.31 -1.39 13.69
CA SER A 107 -5.41 0.07 13.81
C SER A 107 -4.52 0.62 14.94
N ALA A 108 -4.37 -0.12 16.06
CA ALA A 108 -3.44 0.22 17.12
C ALA A 108 -1.98 0.16 16.65
N ALA A 109 -1.59 -0.87 15.87
CA ALA A 109 -0.24 -0.99 15.31
C ALA A 109 0.09 0.19 14.38
N VAL A 110 -0.87 0.62 13.53
CA VAL A 110 -0.67 1.80 12.67
C VAL A 110 -0.51 3.07 13.50
N ARG A 111 -1.37 3.30 14.50
CA ARG A 111 -1.28 4.47 15.40
C ARG A 111 0.04 4.50 16.18
N ALA A 112 0.53 3.32 16.61
CA ALA A 112 1.78 3.18 17.35
C ALA A 112 3.02 3.61 16.54
N THR A 113 2.94 3.70 15.21
CA THR A 113 4.01 4.27 14.38
C THR A 113 4.25 5.75 14.66
N GLY A 114 3.27 6.46 15.23
CA GLY A 114 3.32 7.91 15.47
C GLY A 114 3.23 8.75 14.18
N ARG A 115 3.07 8.12 13.01
CA ARG A 115 2.99 8.81 11.72
C ARG A 115 1.55 9.25 11.43
N LYS A 116 1.42 10.34 10.67
CA LYS A 116 0.13 10.87 10.23
C LYS A 116 -0.14 10.64 8.75
N LYS A 117 0.86 10.23 8.01
CA LYS A 117 0.78 9.90 6.59
C LYS A 117 1.04 8.42 6.38
N LEU A 118 0.22 7.79 5.54
CA LEU A 118 0.29 6.34 5.28
C LEU A 118 0.45 6.09 3.78
N ILE A 119 1.47 5.35 3.40
CA ILE A 119 1.59 4.75 2.07
C ILE A 119 1.00 3.34 2.21
N MET A 120 -0.11 3.08 1.52
CA MET A 120 -0.88 1.85 1.69
C MET A 120 -0.95 1.06 0.39
N ALA A 121 -0.72 -0.25 0.47
CA ALA A 121 -1.01 -1.20 -0.59
C ALA A 121 -1.67 -2.45 0.00
N ALA A 122 -2.57 -3.08 -0.75
CA ALA A 122 -3.31 -4.25 -0.27
C ALA A 122 -3.82 -5.13 -1.42
N VAL A 123 -3.93 -6.39 -1.19
CA VAL A 123 -4.52 -7.35 -2.12
C VAL A 123 -5.82 -7.91 -1.52
N THR A 124 -6.99 -7.56 -2.13
CA THR A 124 -7.21 -6.83 -3.39
C THR A 124 -7.55 -5.35 -3.15
N THR A 125 -7.40 -4.52 -4.20
CA THR A 125 -7.73 -3.09 -4.14
C THR A 125 -9.18 -2.84 -3.75
N ASP A 126 -10.10 -3.58 -4.34
CA ASP A 126 -11.57 -3.39 -4.18
C ASP A 126 -12.11 -3.83 -2.81
N ILE A 127 -11.34 -4.58 -2.03
CA ILE A 127 -11.73 -5.07 -0.70
C ILE A 127 -10.70 -4.64 0.35
N CYS A 128 -9.48 -5.19 0.27
CA CYS A 128 -8.51 -5.06 1.35
C CYS A 128 -7.82 -3.69 1.41
N LEU A 129 -7.86 -2.91 0.32
CA LEU A 129 -7.34 -1.53 0.30
C LEU A 129 -8.44 -0.48 0.54
N VAL A 130 -9.54 -0.55 -0.20
CA VAL A 130 -10.56 0.50 -0.23
C VAL A 130 -11.13 0.83 1.15
N PHE A 131 -11.48 -0.17 1.93
CA PHE A 131 -12.11 0.07 3.24
C PHE A 131 -11.14 0.64 4.28
N PRO A 132 -9.94 0.08 4.52
CA PRO A 132 -9.02 0.64 5.50
C PRO A 132 -8.45 2.00 5.08
N ALA A 133 -8.22 2.25 3.78
CA ALA A 133 -7.76 3.55 3.29
C ALA A 133 -8.78 4.66 3.58
N ILE A 134 -10.06 4.42 3.30
CA ILE A 134 -11.14 5.38 3.59
C ILE A 134 -11.28 5.58 5.11
N SER A 135 -11.22 4.51 5.90
CA SER A 135 -11.32 4.61 7.36
C SER A 135 -10.16 5.38 7.97
N ALA A 136 -8.94 5.22 7.43
CA ALA A 136 -7.77 5.99 7.86
C ALA A 136 -7.95 7.49 7.59
N VAL A 137 -8.44 7.87 6.41
CA VAL A 137 -8.75 9.28 6.08
C VAL A 137 -9.81 9.84 7.02
N GLN A 138 -10.87 9.08 7.31
CA GLN A 138 -11.93 9.50 8.25
C GLN A 138 -11.40 9.70 9.66
N GLU A 139 -10.33 9.03 10.05
CA GLU A 139 -9.63 9.21 11.33
C GLU A 139 -8.58 10.34 11.31
N GLY A 140 -8.40 11.01 10.17
CA GLY A 140 -7.50 12.16 10.02
C GLY A 140 -6.08 11.81 9.60
N PHE A 141 -5.87 10.65 8.98
CA PHE A 141 -4.61 10.35 8.30
C PHE A 141 -4.63 10.86 6.86
N ASP A 142 -3.50 11.31 6.34
CA ASP A 142 -3.27 11.45 4.91
C ASP A 142 -2.90 10.08 4.35
N VAL A 143 -3.60 9.63 3.31
CA VAL A 143 -3.40 8.30 2.72
C VAL A 143 -3.01 8.39 1.26
N LEU A 144 -1.92 7.75 0.90
CA LEU A 144 -1.44 7.51 -0.45
C LEU A 144 -1.64 6.03 -0.79
N ALA A 145 -2.62 5.71 -1.62
CA ALA A 145 -2.95 4.34 -2.02
C ALA A 145 -2.20 3.96 -3.30
N VAL A 146 -1.37 2.92 -3.22
CA VAL A 146 -0.50 2.46 -4.31
C VAL A 146 -1.19 1.33 -5.07
N LEU A 147 -1.79 1.66 -6.22
CA LEU A 147 -2.67 0.73 -6.95
C LEU A 147 -1.90 -0.38 -7.66
N ASP A 148 -0.73 -0.10 -8.23
CA ASP A 148 0.10 -1.08 -8.91
C ASP A 148 0.89 -2.03 -7.98
N ALA A 149 0.83 -1.80 -6.67
CA ALA A 149 1.26 -2.72 -5.62
C ALA A 149 0.06 -3.44 -4.95
N SER A 150 -1.12 -3.35 -5.58
CA SER A 150 -2.40 -3.88 -5.11
C SER A 150 -3.03 -4.74 -6.21
N GLY A 151 -4.14 -4.33 -6.80
CA GLY A 151 -4.80 -5.01 -7.91
C GLY A 151 -6.08 -5.73 -7.51
N SER A 152 -6.94 -5.98 -8.49
CA SER A 152 -8.27 -6.61 -8.34
C SER A 152 -8.49 -7.72 -9.36
N GLY A 153 -9.61 -8.43 -9.25
CA GLY A 153 -9.97 -9.49 -10.17
C GLY A 153 -10.44 -8.99 -11.55
N PHE A 154 -11.06 -7.81 -11.60
CA PHE A 154 -11.60 -7.22 -12.83
C PHE A 154 -11.37 -5.71 -12.86
N ASP A 155 -11.18 -5.15 -14.08
CA ASP A 155 -10.94 -3.73 -14.27
C ASP A 155 -12.05 -2.85 -13.68
N VAL A 156 -13.30 -3.30 -13.73
CA VAL A 156 -14.44 -2.56 -13.14
C VAL A 156 -14.33 -2.46 -11.61
N GLN A 157 -13.80 -3.48 -10.94
CA GLN A 157 -13.57 -3.47 -9.49
C GLN A 157 -12.49 -2.45 -9.13
N GLU A 158 -11.38 -2.48 -9.87
CA GLU A 158 -10.26 -1.57 -9.71
C GLU A 158 -10.68 -0.11 -9.91
N ASP A 159 -11.38 0.18 -11.02
CA ASP A 159 -11.86 1.53 -11.36
C ASP A 159 -12.83 2.07 -10.27
N LEU A 160 -13.83 1.27 -9.87
CA LEU A 160 -14.80 1.69 -8.87
C LEU A 160 -14.16 1.88 -7.47
N ALA A 161 -13.22 1.01 -7.09
CA ALA A 161 -12.48 1.15 -5.83
C ALA A 161 -11.63 2.43 -5.84
N GLY A 162 -10.91 2.69 -6.93
CA GLY A 162 -10.13 3.91 -7.10
C GLY A 162 -10.98 5.17 -7.01
N ARG A 163 -12.09 5.23 -7.74
CA ARG A 163 -13.03 6.39 -7.68
C ARG A 163 -13.60 6.58 -6.27
N ARG A 164 -13.97 5.51 -5.61
CA ARG A 164 -14.50 5.56 -4.24
C ARG A 164 -13.45 6.10 -3.25
N MET A 165 -12.21 5.64 -3.34
CA MET A 165 -11.10 6.13 -2.53
C MET A 165 -10.82 7.61 -2.80
N ALA A 166 -10.70 8.02 -4.07
CA ALA A 166 -10.47 9.41 -4.45
C ALA A 166 -11.57 10.34 -3.94
N THR A 167 -12.85 9.94 -4.07
CA THR A 167 -14.00 10.71 -3.54
C THR A 167 -13.96 10.86 -2.02
N ALA A 168 -13.39 9.88 -1.32
CA ALA A 168 -13.23 9.92 0.14
C ALA A 168 -11.98 10.68 0.61
N GLY A 169 -11.18 11.23 -0.29
CA GLY A 169 -9.97 12.00 0.04
C GLY A 169 -8.68 11.18 0.10
N VAL A 170 -8.70 9.93 -0.36
CA VAL A 170 -7.48 9.12 -0.53
C VAL A 170 -6.78 9.54 -1.80
N ALA A 171 -5.49 9.84 -1.75
CA ALA A 171 -4.68 10.06 -2.94
C ALA A 171 -4.29 8.73 -3.58
N LEU A 172 -4.47 8.62 -4.90
CA LEU A 172 -4.11 7.44 -5.67
C LEU A 172 -2.76 7.66 -6.34
N THR A 173 -1.92 6.64 -6.33
CA THR A 173 -0.57 6.70 -6.89
C THR A 173 -0.11 5.35 -7.42
N THR A 174 1.11 5.34 -7.98
CA THR A 174 1.87 4.14 -8.35
C THR A 174 3.13 4.02 -7.50
N THR A 175 3.72 2.84 -7.51
CA THR A 175 4.97 2.53 -6.80
C THR A 175 6.09 3.50 -7.17
N ASN A 176 6.28 3.75 -8.47
CA ASN A 176 7.33 4.65 -8.94
C ASN A 176 7.15 6.08 -8.42
N THR A 177 5.92 6.60 -8.47
CA THR A 177 5.60 7.93 -7.95
C THR A 177 5.80 7.99 -6.43
N ALA A 178 5.30 7.00 -5.69
CA ALA A 178 5.46 6.95 -4.23
C ALA A 178 6.94 6.91 -3.82
N VAL A 179 7.74 6.07 -4.49
CA VAL A 179 9.20 6.00 -4.20
C VAL A 179 9.90 7.29 -4.59
N ALA A 180 9.57 7.88 -5.75
CA ALA A 180 10.15 9.17 -6.16
C ALA A 180 9.85 10.28 -5.17
N GLU A 181 8.63 10.31 -4.61
CA GLU A 181 8.23 11.27 -3.58
C GLU A 181 9.02 11.11 -2.28
N LEU A 182 9.33 9.87 -1.87
CA LEU A 182 10.18 9.59 -0.72
C LEU A 182 11.64 9.95 -0.96
N VAL A 183 12.16 9.67 -2.15
CA VAL A 183 13.58 9.86 -2.49
C VAL A 183 13.91 11.34 -2.66
N GLN A 184 13.07 12.10 -3.35
CA GLN A 184 13.23 13.53 -3.68
C GLN A 184 14.50 13.89 -4.47
N ASP A 185 15.64 13.23 -4.21
CA ASP A 185 16.92 13.43 -4.88
C ASP A 185 17.60 12.07 -5.14
N TRP A 186 17.64 11.69 -6.42
CA TRP A 186 18.24 10.43 -6.87
C TRP A 186 19.75 10.37 -6.70
N SER A 187 20.43 11.51 -6.49
CA SER A 187 21.87 11.55 -6.30
C SER A 187 22.33 11.15 -4.90
N THR A 188 21.38 11.00 -3.96
CA THR A 188 21.67 10.50 -2.61
C THR A 188 22.02 9.00 -2.63
N PRO A 189 22.75 8.49 -1.61
CA PRO A 189 23.04 7.05 -1.51
C PRO A 189 21.78 6.19 -1.58
N GLN A 190 20.73 6.55 -0.83
CA GLN A 190 19.44 5.85 -0.84
C GLN A 190 18.74 5.96 -2.21
N GLY A 191 18.74 7.14 -2.82
CA GLY A 191 18.20 7.36 -4.16
C GLY A 191 18.89 6.48 -5.19
N SER A 192 20.21 6.44 -5.19
CA SER A 192 21.00 5.61 -6.10
C SER A 192 20.73 4.11 -5.92
N GLU A 193 20.48 3.64 -4.69
CA GLU A 193 20.11 2.26 -4.40
C GLU A 193 18.70 1.89 -4.95
N LEU A 194 17.77 2.84 -4.94
CA LEU A 194 16.37 2.59 -5.30
C LEU A 194 16.10 2.72 -6.81
N VAL A 195 16.92 3.48 -7.56
CA VAL A 195 16.77 3.63 -9.02
C VAL A 195 16.67 2.29 -9.76
N PRO A 196 17.55 1.29 -9.54
CA PRO A 196 17.45 0.02 -10.24
C PRO A 196 16.14 -0.73 -9.98
N LEU A 197 15.54 -0.57 -8.80
CA LEU A 197 14.28 -1.24 -8.44
C LEU A 197 13.10 -0.67 -9.21
N ILE A 198 13.07 0.66 -9.39
CA ILE A 198 12.05 1.35 -10.18
C ILE A 198 12.22 1.02 -11.66
N MET A 199 13.44 1.16 -12.17
CA MET A 199 13.71 0.88 -13.59
C MET A 199 13.38 -0.56 -13.96
N ALA A 200 13.60 -1.52 -13.07
CA ALA A 200 13.25 -2.92 -13.31
C ALA A 200 11.72 -3.17 -13.38
N SER A 201 10.89 -2.25 -12.97
CA SER A 201 9.42 -2.32 -13.05
C SER A 201 8.87 -1.73 -14.34
N GLU A 202 9.69 -1.04 -15.14
CA GLU A 202 9.26 -0.40 -16.39
C GLU A 202 9.27 -1.39 -17.56
N PRO A 203 8.26 -1.34 -18.45
CA PRO A 203 8.27 -2.08 -19.72
C PRO A 203 9.52 -1.75 -20.54
N ASN A 204 10.04 -2.73 -21.26
CA ASN A 204 11.23 -2.62 -22.09
C ASN A 204 12.57 -2.39 -21.35
N THR A 205 12.60 -2.48 -20.04
CA THR A 205 13.86 -2.52 -19.29
C THR A 205 14.43 -3.95 -19.29
N PRO A 206 15.73 -4.16 -19.49
CA PRO A 206 16.33 -5.48 -19.34
C PRO A 206 16.01 -6.08 -17.97
N GLY A 207 15.39 -7.26 -17.95
CA GLY A 207 14.93 -7.92 -16.73
C GLY A 207 13.48 -7.59 -16.32
N TYR A 208 12.73 -6.78 -17.09
CA TYR A 208 11.29 -6.64 -16.90
C TYR A 208 10.59 -8.00 -17.15
N VAL A 209 9.80 -8.43 -16.20
CA VAL A 209 8.95 -9.62 -16.26
C VAL A 209 7.53 -9.13 -16.01
N GLY A 210 6.82 -8.86 -17.13
CA GLY A 210 5.41 -8.46 -17.11
C GLY A 210 4.47 -9.58 -16.69
#